data_aaa8656b5571aadce8e7247dbb205d1a
#
_entry.id   aaa8656b5571aadce8e7247dbb205d1a
#
_cell.length_a   1.000
_cell.length_b   1.000
_cell.length_c   1.000
_cell.angle_alpha   90.00
_cell.angle_beta   90.00
_cell.angle_gamma   90.00
#
_symmetry.space_group_name_H-M   'P 1'
#
loop_
_entity.id
_entity.type
_entity.pdbx_description
1 polymer ?
#
loop_
_entity_poly.entity_id
_entity_poly.type
_entity_poly.pdbx_seq_one_letter_code
_entity_poly.pdbx_strand_id
1 'polypeptide(L)'
;MSRGASLTIRVRIEPDGPTIAVSGRDAWALQKLIGVGDAGTTPLDTPGPRWSGYVHKLRKAGLVIETIHEGHGGPFPGRHARYVLRSNVTALDEPDLAA
;
A
#
# COMPACT_ATOMS: atom_id res chain seq x y z
N MET A 1 -26.26 1.69 3.03
CA MET A 1 -25.76 1.79 2.77
C MET A 1 -24.73 1.76 2.79
N SER A 2 -24.41 1.61 2.63
CA SER A 2 -23.39 1.33 2.80
C SER A 2 -22.52 2.19 2.57
N ARG A 3 -22.65 2.89 2.49
CA ARG A 3 -21.90 3.59 2.43
C ARG A 3 -21.05 3.58 3.19
N GLY A 4 -20.97 3.75 3.46
CA GLY A 4 -19.96 3.69 4.37
C GLY A 4 -19.20 2.46 4.37
N ALA A 5 -19.47 1.61 3.52
CA ALA A 5 -18.68 0.39 3.44
C ALA A 5 -17.24 0.73 3.19
N SER A 6 -16.37 0.23 4.04
CA SER A 6 -14.94 0.39 3.85
C SER A 6 -14.44 -0.69 2.91
N LEU A 7 -13.44 -0.32 2.14
CA LEU A 7 -12.70 -1.32 1.40
C LEU A 7 -12.01 -2.26 2.37
N THR A 8 -12.12 -3.54 2.15
CA THR A 8 -11.38 -4.54 2.92
C THR A 8 -10.79 -5.52 1.94
N ILE A 9 -9.51 -5.79 2.07
CA ILE A 9 -8.85 -6.77 1.24
C ILE A 9 -8.12 -7.76 2.13
N ARG A 10 -8.03 -8.99 1.66
CA ARG A 10 -7.25 -10.02 2.33
C ARG A 10 -6.13 -10.47 1.42
N VAL A 11 -4.96 -10.62 1.97
CA VAL A 11 -3.81 -11.08 1.21
C VAL A 11 -3.05 -12.10 2.05
N ARG A 12 -2.44 -13.05 1.38
CA ARG A 12 -1.52 -13.98 2.01
C ARG A 12 -0.11 -13.54 1.69
N ILE A 13 0.72 -13.49 2.71
CA ILE A 13 2.13 -13.15 2.53
C ILE A 13 2.87 -14.41 2.15
N GLU A 14 3.49 -14.40 0.99
CA GLU A 14 4.16 -15.58 0.44
C GLU A 14 5.64 -15.56 0.78
N PRO A 15 6.29 -16.71 0.84
CA PRO A 15 5.73 -18.05 0.91
C PRO A 15 5.44 -18.38 2.37
N ASP A 16 4.44 -19.10 2.67
CA ASP A 16 4.19 -19.62 4.01
C ASP A 16 3.90 -18.59 5.09
N GLY A 17 3.63 -17.37 4.70
CA GLY A 17 3.30 -16.33 5.66
C GLY A 17 1.83 -16.32 6.02
N PRO A 18 1.45 -15.44 6.93
CA PRO A 18 0.06 -15.38 7.37
C PRO A 18 -0.83 -14.71 6.34
N THR A 19 -2.13 -14.94 6.51
CA THR A 19 -3.15 -14.18 5.81
C THR A 19 -3.52 -13.00 6.68
N ILE A 20 -3.53 -11.82 6.09
CA ILE A 20 -3.90 -10.61 6.81
C ILE A 20 -5.07 -9.94 6.11
N ALA A 21 -5.87 -9.23 6.89
CA ALA A 21 -6.98 -8.45 6.36
C ALA A 21 -6.73 -6.99 6.69
N VAL A 22 -6.93 -6.13 5.69
CA VAL A 22 -6.68 -4.70 5.83
C VAL A 22 -7.90 -3.96 5.33
N SER A 23 -8.27 -2.90 6.02
CA SER A 23 -9.49 -2.17 5.71
C SER A 23 -9.23 -0.69 5.55
N GLY A 24 -10.16 -0.01 4.90
CA GLY A 24 -10.18 1.44 4.81
C GLY A 24 -9.02 1.98 4.01
N ARG A 25 -8.46 3.07 4.50
CA ARG A 25 -7.36 3.74 3.81
C ARG A 25 -6.11 2.88 3.72
N ASP A 26 -5.90 2.02 4.73
CA ASP A 26 -4.76 1.11 4.71
C ASP A 26 -4.91 0.12 3.57
N ALA A 27 -6.13 -0.36 3.31
CA ALA A 27 -6.39 -1.25 2.18
C ALA A 27 -6.16 -0.54 0.86
N TRP A 28 -6.61 0.72 0.77
CA TRP A 28 -6.37 1.52 -0.42
C TRP A 28 -4.87 1.64 -0.69
N ALA A 29 -4.09 1.95 0.36
CA ALA A 29 -2.65 2.10 0.21
C ALA A 29 -1.99 0.79 -0.22
N LEU A 30 -2.42 -0.32 0.36
CA LEU A 30 -1.88 -1.61 -0.01
C LEU A 30 -2.18 -1.95 -1.46
N GLN A 31 -3.40 -1.67 -1.93
CA GLN A 31 -3.74 -1.89 -3.33
C GLN A 31 -2.85 -1.08 -4.26
N LYS A 32 -2.55 0.16 -3.90
CA LYS A 32 -1.66 0.99 -4.71
C LYS A 32 -0.26 0.39 -4.76
N LEU A 33 0.24 -0.05 -3.62
CA LEU A 33 1.58 -0.65 -3.56
C LEU A 33 1.65 -1.93 -4.39
N ILE A 34 0.62 -2.76 -4.32
CA ILE A 34 0.57 -3.98 -5.12
C ILE A 34 0.56 -3.63 -6.61
N GLY A 35 -0.24 -2.65 -6.98
CA GLY A 35 -0.42 -2.29 -8.37
C GLY A 35 0.84 -1.71 -9.02
N VAL A 36 1.65 -0.97 -8.27
CA VAL A 36 2.86 -0.37 -8.83
C VAL A 36 4.07 -1.31 -8.74
N GLY A 37 4.00 -2.32 -7.91
CA GLY A 37 5.07 -3.31 -7.80
C GLY A 37 6.42 -2.68 -7.44
N ASP A 38 7.46 -3.15 -8.09
CA ASP A 38 8.83 -2.72 -7.78
C ASP A 38 9.10 -1.26 -8.10
N ALA A 39 8.26 -0.65 -8.91
CA ALA A 39 8.41 0.78 -9.20
C ALA A 39 8.13 1.63 -7.97
N GLY A 40 7.28 1.13 -7.10
CA GLY A 40 6.91 1.87 -5.89
C GLY A 40 6.06 3.08 -6.18
N THR A 41 5.68 3.77 -5.13
CA THR A 41 4.91 4.98 -5.26
C THR A 41 5.36 6.02 -4.24
N THR A 42 5.08 7.26 -4.55
CA THR A 42 5.41 8.39 -3.69
C THR A 42 4.14 9.18 -3.41
N PRO A 43 4.14 10.02 -2.36
CA PRO A 43 3.02 10.94 -2.17
C PRO A 43 2.82 11.91 -3.32
N LEU A 44 3.83 12.10 -4.16
CA LEU A 44 3.69 12.94 -5.34
C LEU A 44 2.95 12.23 -6.45
N ASP A 45 3.26 10.94 -6.67
CA ASP A 45 2.63 10.14 -7.71
C ASP A 45 1.21 9.74 -7.34
N THR A 46 1.03 9.39 -6.07
CA THR A 46 -0.26 8.94 -5.56
C THR A 46 -0.58 9.78 -4.34
N PRO A 47 -1.19 10.95 -4.54
CA PRO A 47 -1.48 11.81 -3.39
C PRO A 47 -2.39 11.14 -2.40
N GLY A 48 -2.02 11.24 -1.15
CA GLY A 48 -2.82 10.74 -0.06
C GLY A 48 -2.35 11.39 1.21
N PRO A 49 -3.24 11.62 2.15
CA PRO A 49 -2.93 12.51 3.26
C PRO A 49 -1.95 11.97 4.28
N ARG A 50 -1.70 10.69 4.33
CA ARG A 50 -0.88 10.17 5.41
C ARG A 50 -0.16 8.90 5.02
N TRP A 51 0.58 8.96 3.91
CA TRP A 51 1.28 7.78 3.43
C TRP A 51 2.16 7.12 4.50
N SER A 52 2.90 7.91 5.27
CA SER A 52 3.75 7.34 6.30
C SER A 52 2.94 6.58 7.36
N GLY A 53 1.75 7.06 7.67
CA GLY A 53 0.87 6.37 8.60
C GLY A 53 0.35 5.06 8.05
N TYR A 54 -0.02 5.05 6.78
CA TYR A 54 -0.47 3.81 6.13
C TYR A 54 0.64 2.78 6.10
N VAL A 55 1.85 3.21 5.72
CA VAL A 55 3.00 2.33 5.66
C VAL A 55 3.30 1.77 7.05
N HIS A 56 3.23 2.61 8.08
CA HIS A 56 3.46 2.16 9.45
C HIS A 56 2.49 1.04 9.84
N LYS A 57 1.21 1.22 9.53
CA LYS A 57 0.21 0.21 9.87
C LYS A 57 0.38 -1.06 9.08
N LEU A 58 0.71 -0.94 7.80
CA LEU A 58 0.95 -2.12 6.97
C LEU A 58 2.16 -2.91 7.45
N ARG A 59 3.20 -2.20 7.88
CA ARG A 59 4.36 -2.88 8.47
C ARG A 59 4.01 -3.62 9.75
N LYS A 60 3.16 -3.02 10.56
CA LYS A 60 2.70 -3.69 11.79
C LYS A 60 1.90 -4.93 11.48
N ALA A 61 1.24 -4.97 10.35
CA ALA A 61 0.49 -6.15 9.92
C ALA A 61 1.40 -7.25 9.39
N GLY A 62 2.68 -6.98 9.17
CA GLY A 62 3.64 -7.98 8.75
C GLY A 62 4.22 -7.79 7.38
N LEU A 63 3.88 -6.69 6.70
CA LEU A 63 4.37 -6.45 5.35
C LEU A 63 5.73 -5.76 5.39
N VAL A 64 6.59 -6.13 4.46
CA VAL A 64 7.89 -5.50 4.30
C VAL A 64 7.75 -4.42 3.23
N ILE A 65 7.90 -3.18 3.62
CA ILE A 65 7.81 -2.04 2.73
C ILE A 65 9.09 -1.24 2.88
N GLU A 66 9.82 -1.11 1.80
CA GLU A 66 11.05 -0.35 1.78
C GLU A 66 10.75 1.12 1.55
N THR A 67 11.47 1.97 2.25
CA THR A 67 11.42 3.41 2.02
C THR A 67 12.71 3.83 1.35
N ILE A 68 12.60 4.42 0.17
CA ILE A 68 13.73 4.93 -0.57
C ILE A 68 13.62 6.44 -0.58
N HIS A 69 14.66 7.11 -0.10
CA HIS A 69 14.64 8.57 -0.07
C HIS A 69 15.20 9.10 -1.38
N GLU A 70 14.44 9.97 -2.01
CA GLU A 70 14.77 10.52 -3.32
C GLU A 70 14.74 12.04 -3.26
N GLY A 71 15.59 12.66 -4.07
CA GLY A 71 15.51 14.08 -4.27
C GLY A 71 14.60 14.40 -5.44
N HIS A 72 14.06 15.60 -5.44
CA HIS A 72 13.33 16.11 -6.60
C HIS A 72 13.76 17.56 -6.81
N GLY A 73 13.79 17.94 -8.08
CA GLY A 73 14.16 19.29 -8.47
C GLY A 73 12.94 20.15 -8.69
N GLY A 74 13.15 21.25 -9.41
CA GLY A 74 12.09 22.18 -9.74
C GLY A 74 12.19 23.43 -8.92
N PRO A 75 11.15 24.27 -8.93
CA PRO A 75 11.18 25.54 -8.20
C PRO A 75 11.35 25.35 -6.70
N PHE A 76 10.94 24.21 -6.19
CA PHE A 76 11.04 23.91 -4.77
C PHE A 76 11.70 22.56 -4.62
N PRO A 77 13.02 22.50 -4.77
CA PRO A 77 13.72 21.22 -4.64
C PRO A 77 13.60 20.70 -3.23
N GLY A 78 13.54 19.40 -3.10
CA GLY A 78 13.40 18.76 -1.80
C GLY A 78 13.60 17.28 -1.91
N ARG A 79 13.16 16.58 -0.88
CA ARG A 79 13.27 15.13 -0.82
C ARG A 79 11.92 14.56 -0.49
N HIS A 80 11.69 13.36 -0.96
CA HIS A 80 10.45 12.63 -0.68
C HIS A 80 10.77 11.15 -0.54
N ALA A 81 9.83 10.42 0.01
CA ALA A 81 9.97 8.98 0.20
C ALA A 81 9.26 8.25 -0.93
N ARG A 82 9.92 7.21 -1.45
CA ARG A 82 9.29 6.25 -2.35
C ARG A 82 9.09 4.97 -1.56
N TYR A 83 7.89 4.46 -1.56
CA TYR A 83 7.56 3.24 -0.84
C TYR A 83 7.41 2.09 -1.81
N VAL A 84 8.08 0.98 -1.52
CA VAL A 84 8.06 -0.19 -2.38
C VAL A 84 7.70 -1.40 -1.54
N LEU A 85 6.63 -2.08 -1.92
CA LEU A 85 6.24 -3.32 -1.25
C LEU A 85 7.20 -4.42 -1.66
N ARG A 86 7.92 -4.97 -0.69
CA ARG A 86 8.88 -6.03 -0.94
C ARG A 86 8.33 -7.42 -0.63
N SER A 87 7.31 -7.51 0.22
CA SER A 87 6.65 -8.79 0.45
C SER A 87 5.96 -9.26 -0.83
N ASN A 88 6.06 -10.55 -1.10
CA ASN A 88 5.23 -11.15 -2.13
C ASN A 88 3.88 -11.46 -1.49
N VAL A 89 2.82 -10.99 -2.10
CA VAL A 89 1.48 -11.21 -1.56
C VAL A 89 0.57 -11.75 -2.64
N THR A 90 -0.38 -12.57 -2.22
CA THR A 90 -1.43 -13.07 -3.09
C THR A 90 -2.75 -12.53 -2.59
N ALA A 91 -3.45 -11.81 -3.44
CA ALA A 91 -4.78 -11.32 -3.10
C ALA A 91 -5.74 -12.50 -3.05
N LEU A 92 -6.49 -12.60 -1.97
CA LEU A 92 -7.39 -13.74 -1.75
C LEU A 92 -8.82 -13.41 -2.14
N ASP A 93 -9.19 -12.14 -2.08
CA ASP A 93 -10.55 -11.75 -2.42
C ASP A 93 -10.58 -11.21 -3.83
N GLU A 94 -11.43 -11.80 -4.65
CA GLU A 94 -11.68 -11.27 -5.96
C GLU A 94 -12.65 -10.14 -5.83
N PRO A 95 -12.28 -9.00 -6.19
CA PRO A 95 -13.20 -7.90 -6.11
C PRO A 95 -14.36 -8.19 -7.01
N ASP A 96 -15.23 -8.32 -6.72
CA ASP A 96 -16.20 -8.59 -7.38
C ASP A 96 -16.65 -9.26 -7.97
N LEU A 97 -16.25 -9.66 -8.09
CA LEU A 97 -16.44 -10.42 -8.67
C LEU A 97 -17.52 -10.68 -8.76
N ALA A 98 -17.77 -10.82 -8.49
CA ALA A 98 -18.68 -11.40 -8.68
C ALA A 98 -19.64 -10.74 -8.51
N ALA A 99 -19.60 -10.21 -8.48
CA ALA A 99 -20.47 -9.70 -8.05
C ALA A 99 -21.27 -9.43 -8.34
#